data_ebd08e59366e429cbb13cf42cc8a06c7
#
_entry.id   ebd08e59366e429cbb13cf42cc8a06c7
#
_cell.length_a   1.000
_cell.length_b   1.000
_cell.length_c   1.000
_cell.angle_alpha   90.00
_cell.angle_beta   90.00
_cell.angle_gamma   90.00
#
_symmetry.space_group_name_H-M   'P 1'
#
loop_
_entity.id
_entity.type
_entity.pdbx_description
1 polymer ?
#
loop_
_entity_poly.entity_id
_entity_poly.type
_entity_poly.pdbx_seq_one_letter_code
_entity_poly.pdbx_strand_id
1 'polypeptide(L)'
;FFDRFSPNIQVSAYTWALQEYFGMPVSGFIIEVAQTAVGFTRFGRSLITRTSEVLDEWLNDTKFWIEQNDHFLANDYWPQDQTGCMNYGGCKYREVCNRAPRVREAFLEDTMRARGTANSSGPAAITHPIEKVKAKFE
;
A
#
# COMPACT_ATOMS: atom_id res chain seq x y z
N PHE A 1 -6.75 -16.41 -12.99
CA PHE A 1 -6.53 -14.96 -12.96
C PHE A 1 -7.40 -14.28 -11.90
N PHE A 2 -8.71 -14.57 -11.87
CA PHE A 2 -9.66 -13.90 -10.98
C PHE A 2 -9.47 -14.24 -9.49
N ASP A 3 -8.88 -15.37 -9.15
CA ASP A 3 -8.64 -15.81 -7.76
C ASP A 3 -7.81 -14.81 -6.94
N ARG A 4 -6.97 -14.01 -7.60
CA ARG A 4 -6.18 -12.95 -6.96
C ARG A 4 -6.99 -11.78 -6.39
N PHE A 5 -8.28 -11.71 -6.72
CA PHE A 5 -9.18 -10.67 -6.23
C PHE A 5 -10.03 -11.13 -5.03
N SER A 6 -9.82 -12.39 -4.55
CA SER A 6 -10.51 -12.93 -3.39
C SER A 6 -9.62 -13.91 -2.60
N PRO A 7 -9.05 -13.49 -1.47
CA PRO A 7 -9.14 -12.15 -0.84
C PRO A 7 -8.29 -11.10 -1.57
N ASN A 8 -8.69 -9.83 -1.46
CA ASN A 8 -7.93 -8.71 -2.01
C ASN A 8 -8.25 -7.41 -1.28
N ILE A 9 -7.25 -6.81 -0.66
CA ILE A 9 -7.36 -5.58 0.15
C ILE A 9 -7.91 -4.41 -0.68
N GLN A 10 -7.47 -4.25 -1.92
CA GLN A 10 -7.89 -3.15 -2.78
C GLN A 10 -9.39 -3.23 -3.11
N VAL A 11 -9.91 -4.42 -3.38
CA VAL A 11 -11.34 -4.62 -3.64
C VAL A 11 -12.16 -4.29 -2.39
N SER A 12 -11.71 -4.72 -1.20
CA SER A 12 -12.37 -4.38 0.06
C SER A 12 -12.37 -2.88 0.32
N ALA A 13 -11.21 -2.23 0.15
CA ALA A 13 -11.07 -0.78 0.31
C ALA A 13 -12.01 0.02 -0.61
N TYR A 14 -12.07 -0.34 -1.88
CA TYR A 14 -12.95 0.34 -2.84
C TYR A 14 -14.43 0.07 -2.57
N THR A 15 -14.80 -1.16 -2.16
CA THR A 15 -16.17 -1.48 -1.80
C THR A 15 -16.62 -0.63 -0.62
N TRP A 16 -15.83 -0.57 0.44
CA TRP A 16 -16.10 0.26 1.60
C TRP A 16 -16.16 1.76 1.26
N ALA A 17 -15.19 2.28 0.52
CA ALA A 17 -15.14 3.69 0.14
C ALA A 17 -16.35 4.12 -0.70
N LEU A 18 -16.84 3.26 -1.60
CA LEU A 18 -18.03 3.54 -2.39
C LEU A 18 -19.31 3.50 -1.54
N GLN A 19 -19.40 2.59 -0.56
CA GLN A 19 -20.54 2.59 0.38
C GLN A 19 -20.59 3.90 1.16
N GLU A 20 -19.44 4.36 1.68
CA GLU A 20 -19.33 5.64 2.38
C GLU A 20 -19.69 6.84 1.49
N TYR A 21 -19.21 6.82 0.26
CA TYR A 21 -19.43 7.92 -0.68
C TYR A 21 -20.88 8.06 -1.14
N PHE A 22 -21.52 6.93 -1.48
CA PHE A 22 -22.89 6.93 -1.98
C PHE A 22 -23.96 6.81 -0.89
N GLY A 23 -23.60 6.45 0.33
CA GLY A 23 -24.52 6.20 1.44
C GLY A 23 -25.48 5.02 1.17
N MET A 24 -25.03 4.05 0.35
CA MET A 24 -25.81 2.89 -0.03
C MET A 24 -24.96 1.62 -0.08
N PRO A 25 -25.55 0.43 0.12
CA PRO A 25 -24.82 -0.82 0.04
C PRO A 25 -24.19 -1.03 -1.35
N VAL A 26 -22.90 -1.37 -1.37
CA VAL A 26 -22.15 -1.79 -2.55
C VAL A 26 -21.66 -3.21 -2.30
N SER A 27 -22.14 -4.17 -3.08
CA SER A 27 -21.88 -5.59 -2.83
C SER A 27 -20.50 -6.06 -3.35
N GLY A 28 -19.82 -5.27 -4.17
CA GLY A 28 -18.54 -5.64 -4.76
C GLY A 28 -18.30 -5.01 -6.12
N PHE A 29 -17.49 -5.69 -6.94
CA PHE A 29 -17.01 -5.20 -8.23
C PHE A 29 -17.18 -6.21 -9.33
N ILE A 30 -17.44 -5.70 -10.54
CA ILE A 30 -17.26 -6.47 -11.77
C ILE A 30 -15.83 -6.21 -12.26
N ILE A 31 -15.03 -7.26 -12.31
CA ILE A 31 -13.67 -7.20 -12.85
C ILE A 31 -13.73 -7.65 -14.31
N GLU A 32 -13.31 -6.78 -15.20
CA GLU A 32 -13.14 -7.08 -16.61
C GLU A 32 -11.65 -7.17 -16.96
N VAL A 33 -11.28 -8.19 -17.69
CA VAL A 33 -9.92 -8.46 -18.12
C VAL A 33 -9.84 -8.61 -19.62
N ALA A 34 -8.93 -7.89 -20.23
CA ALA A 34 -8.50 -8.10 -21.60
C ALA A 34 -7.07 -8.64 -21.59
N GLN A 35 -6.90 -9.87 -22.05
CA GLN A 35 -5.58 -10.45 -22.27
C GLN A 35 -5.25 -10.33 -23.76
N THR A 36 -4.19 -9.56 -24.06
CA THR A 36 -3.69 -9.38 -25.41
C THR A 36 -2.32 -10.03 -25.55
N ALA A 37 -2.13 -10.81 -26.61
CA ALA A 37 -0.85 -11.40 -26.97
C ALA A 37 -0.75 -11.51 -28.50
N VAL A 38 0.44 -11.81 -28.98
CA VAL A 38 0.64 -12.04 -30.43
C VAL A 38 -0.21 -13.22 -30.87
N GLY A 39 -1.16 -12.96 -31.75
CA GLY A 39 -2.03 -13.98 -32.35
C GLY A 39 -3.33 -14.29 -31.60
N PHE A 40 -3.58 -13.70 -30.42
CA PHE A 40 -4.88 -13.85 -29.76
C PHE A 40 -5.26 -12.68 -28.83
N THR A 41 -6.56 -12.50 -28.67
CA THR A 41 -7.13 -11.63 -27.62
C THR A 41 -8.23 -12.41 -26.89
N ARG A 42 -8.22 -12.36 -25.57
CA ARG A 42 -9.23 -12.98 -24.71
C ARG A 42 -9.82 -11.94 -23.78
N PHE A 43 -11.12 -12.05 -23.55
CA PHE A 43 -11.85 -11.25 -22.57
C PHE A 43 -12.42 -12.15 -21.49
N GLY A 44 -12.39 -11.66 -20.27
CA GLY A 44 -12.99 -12.32 -19.11
C GLY A 44 -13.68 -11.32 -18.21
N ARG A 45 -14.77 -11.75 -17.56
CA ARG A 45 -15.50 -10.95 -16.58
C ARG A 45 -15.83 -11.83 -15.38
N SER A 46 -15.67 -11.27 -14.18
CA SER A 46 -16.07 -11.94 -12.93
C SER A 46 -16.65 -10.92 -11.96
N LEU A 47 -17.68 -11.34 -11.24
CA LEU A 47 -18.22 -10.58 -10.12
C LEU A 47 -17.48 -11.00 -8.86
N ILE A 48 -16.86 -10.04 -8.17
CA ILE A 48 -16.20 -10.23 -6.89
C ILE A 48 -17.01 -9.53 -5.82
N THR A 49 -17.63 -10.29 -4.95
CA THR A 49 -18.49 -9.77 -3.88
C THR A 49 -17.76 -9.61 -2.56
N ARG A 50 -18.28 -8.72 -1.69
CA ARG A 50 -17.86 -8.55 -0.30
C ARG A 50 -19.11 -8.52 0.58
N THR A 51 -19.15 -9.39 1.58
CA THR A 51 -20.15 -9.32 2.65
C THR A 51 -19.78 -8.22 3.64
N SER A 52 -20.74 -7.77 4.44
CA SER A 52 -20.47 -6.82 5.53
C SER A 52 -19.42 -7.36 6.49
N GLU A 53 -19.49 -8.63 6.86
CA GLU A 53 -18.53 -9.28 7.76
C GLU A 53 -17.09 -9.22 7.22
N VAL A 54 -16.89 -9.46 5.93
CA VAL A 54 -15.57 -9.35 5.28
C VAL A 54 -15.07 -7.91 5.27
N LEU A 55 -15.97 -6.94 5.13
CA LEU A 55 -15.58 -5.52 5.19
C LEU A 55 -15.26 -5.08 6.62
N ASP A 56 -15.99 -5.58 7.61
CA ASP A 56 -15.72 -5.31 9.03
C ASP A 56 -14.36 -5.91 9.46
N GLU A 57 -14.06 -7.14 9.03
CA GLU A 57 -12.74 -7.76 9.23
C GLU A 57 -11.64 -6.90 8.60
N TRP A 58 -11.80 -6.52 7.33
CA TRP A 58 -10.83 -5.66 6.64
C TRP A 58 -10.66 -4.31 7.33
N LEU A 59 -11.72 -3.69 7.87
CA LEU A 59 -11.64 -2.45 8.64
C LEU A 59 -10.84 -2.64 9.93
N ASN A 60 -11.06 -3.74 10.65
CA ASN A 60 -10.32 -4.05 11.87
C ASN A 60 -8.83 -4.27 11.57
N ASP A 61 -8.49 -5.01 10.51
CA ASP A 61 -7.12 -5.18 10.05
C ASP A 61 -6.47 -3.84 9.67
N THR A 62 -7.24 -2.98 8.98
CA THR A 62 -6.75 -1.64 8.60
C THR A 62 -6.45 -0.78 9.83
N LYS A 63 -7.33 -0.80 10.85
CA LYS A 63 -7.09 -0.11 12.13
C LYS A 63 -5.82 -0.62 12.81
N PHE A 64 -5.67 -1.94 12.90
CA PHE A 64 -4.48 -2.55 13.47
C PHE A 64 -3.19 -2.05 12.78
N TRP A 65 -3.17 -2.01 11.45
CA TRP A 65 -1.99 -1.54 10.71
C TRP A 65 -1.75 -0.03 10.89
N ILE A 66 -2.79 0.78 11.03
CA ILE A 66 -2.67 2.20 11.35
C ILE A 66 -2.03 2.37 12.74
N GLU A 67 -2.51 1.64 13.74
CA GLU A 67 -1.96 1.67 15.11
C GLU A 67 -0.49 1.24 15.14
N GLN A 68 -0.13 0.18 14.40
CA GLN A 68 1.26 -0.25 14.27
C GLN A 68 2.14 0.84 13.64
N ASN A 69 1.62 1.53 12.63
CA ASN A 69 2.33 2.62 11.98
C ASN A 69 2.55 3.82 12.93
N ASP A 70 1.52 4.17 13.72
CA ASP A 70 1.63 5.20 14.76
C ASP A 70 2.65 4.81 15.84
N HIS A 71 2.70 3.52 16.21
CA HIS A 71 3.71 3.01 17.15
C HIS A 71 5.14 3.16 16.59
N PHE A 72 5.36 2.87 15.32
CA PHE A 72 6.68 3.06 14.68
C PHE A 72 7.07 4.53 14.65
N LEU A 73 6.13 5.42 14.33
CA LEU A 73 6.34 6.87 14.36
C LEU A 73 6.68 7.38 15.76
N ALA A 74 5.93 6.96 16.78
CA ALA A 74 6.13 7.40 18.17
C ALA A 74 7.48 6.98 18.74
N ASN A 75 8.03 5.85 18.28
CA ASN A 75 9.32 5.32 18.72
C ASN A 75 10.48 5.68 17.79
N ASP A 76 10.23 6.38 16.69
CA ASP A 76 11.21 6.67 15.62
C ASP A 76 11.99 5.41 15.21
N TYR A 77 11.28 4.29 15.12
CA TYR A 77 11.87 3.00 14.82
C TYR A 77 11.05 2.21 13.79
N TRP A 78 11.66 1.95 12.66
CA TRP A 78 11.08 1.22 11.54
C TRP A 78 11.79 -0.11 11.36
N PRO A 79 11.13 -1.25 11.67
CA PRO A 79 11.73 -2.56 11.46
C PRO A 79 11.96 -2.81 9.97
N GLN A 80 13.05 -3.52 9.67
CA GLN A 80 13.33 -3.93 8.29
C GLN A 80 12.37 -5.04 7.86
N ASP A 81 11.70 -4.84 6.73
CA ASP A 81 10.95 -5.87 6.04
C ASP A 81 11.71 -6.34 4.79
N GLN A 82 12.09 -7.61 4.79
CA GLN A 82 12.86 -8.21 3.70
C GLN A 82 11.99 -8.70 2.54
N THR A 83 10.68 -8.79 2.73
CA THR A 83 9.75 -9.37 1.73
C THR A 83 9.72 -8.58 0.42
N GLY A 84 9.93 -7.27 0.49
CA GLY A 84 9.98 -6.38 -0.68
C GLY A 84 11.35 -6.28 -1.37
N CYS A 85 12.41 -6.82 -0.78
CA CYS A 85 13.79 -6.56 -1.23
C CYS A 85 14.10 -7.06 -2.65
N MET A 86 13.42 -8.10 -3.10
CA MET A 86 13.63 -8.72 -4.42
C MET A 86 12.51 -8.46 -5.42
N ASN A 87 11.45 -7.76 -5.01
CA ASN A 87 10.32 -7.45 -5.88
C ASN A 87 10.70 -6.40 -6.93
N TYR A 88 10.07 -6.46 -8.10
CA TYR A 88 10.18 -5.48 -9.19
C TYR A 88 11.62 -5.15 -9.63
N GLY A 89 12.50 -6.15 -9.68
CA GLY A 89 13.91 -5.97 -10.05
C GLY A 89 14.83 -5.59 -8.90
N GLY A 90 14.34 -5.60 -7.67
CA GLY A 90 15.08 -5.35 -6.46
C GLY A 90 14.91 -3.93 -5.88
N CYS A 91 15.04 -3.85 -4.57
CA CYS A 91 14.95 -2.59 -3.84
C CYS A 91 16.22 -1.74 -4.03
N LYS A 92 16.08 -0.50 -4.45
CA LYS A 92 17.19 0.46 -4.62
C LYS A 92 17.96 0.79 -3.33
N TYR A 93 17.34 0.56 -2.17
CA TYR A 93 17.95 0.81 -0.86
C TYR A 93 18.58 -0.44 -0.23
N ARG A 94 18.59 -1.56 -0.92
CA ARG A 94 19.11 -2.83 -0.41
C ARG A 94 20.55 -2.72 0.09
N GLU A 95 21.40 -1.98 -0.62
CA GLU A 95 22.79 -1.76 -0.22
C GLU A 95 22.90 -0.96 1.08
N VAL A 96 22.02 0.02 1.31
CA VAL A 96 21.94 0.77 2.56
C VAL A 96 21.55 -0.17 3.71
N CYS A 97 20.51 -0.99 3.51
CA CYS A 97 20.03 -1.93 4.53
C CYS A 97 21.08 -2.97 4.93
N ASN A 98 21.96 -3.36 4.01
CA ASN A 98 23.06 -4.30 4.26
C ASN A 98 24.24 -3.69 5.05
N ARG A 99 24.25 -2.35 5.25
CA ARG A 99 25.31 -1.69 6.04
C ARG A 99 24.96 -1.71 7.52
N ALA A 100 26.00 -1.61 8.36
CA ALA A 100 25.82 -1.42 9.79
C ALA A 100 25.00 -0.13 10.07
N PRO A 101 24.05 -0.12 11.02
CA PRO A 101 23.16 1.02 11.27
C PRO A 101 23.88 2.37 11.36
N ARG A 102 25.00 2.40 12.06
CA ARG A 102 25.81 3.62 12.28
C ARG A 102 26.36 4.30 11.03
N VAL A 103 26.38 3.61 9.88
CA VAL A 103 26.94 4.16 8.63
C VAL A 103 25.88 4.31 7.53
N ARG A 104 24.63 3.92 7.80
CA ARG A 104 23.56 3.93 6.80
C ARG A 104 23.22 5.32 6.30
N GLU A 105 23.15 6.28 7.21
CA GLU A 105 22.80 7.67 6.88
C GLU A 105 23.86 8.28 5.94
N ALA A 106 25.12 8.25 6.33
CA ALA A 106 26.20 8.77 5.51
C ALA A 106 26.29 8.05 4.14
N PHE A 107 26.09 6.74 4.12
CA PHE A 107 26.09 5.97 2.87
C PHE A 107 24.89 6.33 1.97
N LEU A 108 23.72 6.59 2.56
CA LEU A 108 22.52 7.00 1.83
C LEU A 108 22.71 8.40 1.21
N GLU A 109 23.24 9.35 1.97
CA GLU A 109 23.53 10.71 1.51
C GLU A 109 24.53 10.71 0.34
N ASP A 110 25.61 9.96 0.46
CA ASP A 110 26.62 9.83 -0.58
C ASP A 110 26.01 9.21 -1.86
N THR A 111 25.24 8.14 -1.71
CA THR A 111 24.56 7.47 -2.82
C THR A 111 23.54 8.38 -3.51
N MET A 112 22.78 9.17 -2.77
CA MET A 112 21.79 10.11 -3.31
C MET A 112 22.46 11.31 -3.97
N ARG A 113 23.55 11.81 -3.41
CA ARG A 113 24.37 12.89 -4.00
C ARG A 113 24.97 12.45 -5.33
N ALA A 114 25.53 11.25 -5.39
CA ALA A 114 26.09 10.68 -6.62
C ALA A 114 25.06 10.51 -7.74
N ARG A 115 23.78 10.30 -7.39
CA ARG A 115 22.67 10.17 -8.37
C ARG A 115 22.04 11.51 -8.77
N GLY A 116 22.53 12.65 -8.29
CA GLY A 116 22.02 13.98 -8.64
C GLY A 116 20.63 14.30 -8.08
N THR A 117 20.13 13.51 -7.11
CA THR A 117 18.83 13.73 -6.46
C THR A 117 18.90 14.67 -5.26
N ALA A 118 20.08 15.26 -5.00
CA ALA A 118 20.35 16.08 -3.82
C ALA A 118 19.74 17.50 -3.85
N ASN A 119 18.93 17.86 -4.84
CA ASN A 119 18.34 19.22 -4.96
C ASN A 119 16.81 19.28 -4.82
N SER A 120 16.17 18.33 -4.17
CA SER A 120 14.81 18.57 -3.69
C SER A 120 14.91 19.10 -2.27
N SER A 121 14.62 20.39 -2.07
CA SER A 121 14.21 20.96 -0.78
C SER A 121 13.40 19.90 -0.03
N GLY A 122 13.75 19.63 1.23
CA GLY A 122 13.17 18.58 2.04
C GLY A 122 11.64 18.54 1.93
N PRO A 123 11.01 17.37 2.16
CA PRO A 123 9.59 17.25 2.00
C PRO A 123 8.92 18.34 2.82
N ALA A 124 8.13 19.19 2.15
CA ALA A 124 7.18 20.05 2.83
C ALA A 124 6.42 19.14 3.79
N ALA A 125 6.29 19.53 5.05
CA ALA A 125 5.59 18.77 6.06
C ALA A 125 4.26 18.30 5.44
N ILE A 126 4.19 17.01 5.11
CA ILE A 126 2.97 16.41 4.61
C ILE A 126 2.06 16.39 5.83
N THR A 127 1.17 17.38 5.91
CA THR A 127 0.00 17.28 6.79
C THR A 127 -0.81 16.11 6.26
N HIS A 128 -0.59 14.94 6.86
CA HIS A 128 -1.22 13.71 6.44
C HIS A 128 -2.74 13.84 6.55
N PRO A 129 -3.50 13.46 5.51
CA PRO A 129 -4.96 13.40 5.58
C PRO A 129 -5.48 12.35 6.59
N ILE A 130 -4.60 11.66 7.29
CA ILE A 130 -4.88 10.63 8.30
C ILE A 130 -5.79 11.16 9.44
N GLU A 131 -5.69 12.44 9.83
CA GLU A 131 -6.58 13.01 10.85
C GLU A 131 -8.06 12.99 10.44
N LYS A 132 -8.35 13.19 9.14
CA LYS A 132 -9.74 13.08 8.63
C LYS A 132 -10.24 11.64 8.56
N VAL A 133 -9.33 10.68 8.41
CA VAL A 133 -9.67 9.26 8.40
C VAL A 133 -9.86 8.78 9.85
N LYS A 134 -8.99 9.16 10.79
CA LYS A 134 -9.13 8.80 12.23
C LYS A 134 -10.46 9.25 12.81
N ALA A 135 -10.93 10.46 12.51
CA ALA A 135 -12.22 10.99 12.99
C ALA A 135 -13.46 10.19 12.50
N LYS A 136 -13.32 9.33 11.51
CA LYS A 136 -14.38 8.43 11.06
C LYS A 136 -14.35 7.04 11.72
N PHE A 137 -13.29 6.75 12.48
CA PHE A 137 -13.08 5.46 13.15
C PHE A 137 -13.28 5.55 14.68
N GLU A 138 -13.49 6.74 15.23
CA GLU A 138 -13.97 7.01 16.60
C GLU A 138 -15.50 6.98 16.66
#